data_2344e8fc909677abf9d08a3854a2414c
#
_entry.id   2344e8fc909677abf9d08a3854a2414c
#
_cell.length_a   1.000
_cell.length_b   1.000
_cell.length_c   1.000
_cell.angle_alpha   90.00
_cell.angle_beta   90.00
_cell.angle_gamma   90.00
#
_symmetry.space_group_name_H-M   'P 1'
#
loop_
_entity.id
_entity.type
_entity.pdbx_description
1 polymer ?
#
loop_
_entity_poly.entity_id
_entity_poly.type
_entity_poly.pdbx_seq_one_letter_code
_entity_poly.pdbx_strand_id
1 'polypeptide(L)'
;MLSNYFNHRDANQGTCTNSCRWEYDIHEEKGKDMEEYVPIKGQYAIEEKQRDGELMPVEEDEHGTYIMNSKDLRAIEFLGPMKKAGVVSFKIEGRSKSIYYLSLVTRAYRRAIDDLEENRNFDPSLIEEIGKTANRGFTSAFLISAANRDTERFDSPQESNQPQIFGGQVVNERSGWMEVDVRNRIELGDEAECLSPSGQYKFKINAYN
;
A
#
# COMPACT_ATOMS: atom_id res chain seq x y z
N MET A 1 14.68 5.79 13.98
CA MET A 1 13.36 6.14 13.44
C MET A 1 13.33 7.61 13.09
N LEU A 2 13.10 7.95 11.81
CA LEU A 2 13.17 9.33 11.28
C LEU A 2 12.27 10.32 12.03
N SER A 3 11.07 9.88 12.46
CA SER A 3 10.17 10.75 13.22
C SER A 3 10.74 11.23 14.56
N ASN A 4 11.47 10.37 15.27
CA ASN A 4 12.16 10.77 16.50
C ASN A 4 13.38 11.66 16.18
N TYR A 5 14.12 11.29 15.14
CA TYR A 5 15.32 12.03 14.73
C TYR A 5 15.01 13.48 14.35
N PHE A 6 14.00 13.71 13.49
CA PHE A 6 13.67 15.05 13.01
C PHE A 6 12.75 15.85 13.94
N ASN A 7 11.86 15.18 14.67
CA ASN A 7 10.75 15.87 15.36
C ASN A 7 10.64 15.48 16.84
N HIS A 8 11.55 14.65 17.36
CA HIS A 8 11.51 14.14 18.74
C HIS A 8 10.17 13.47 19.10
N ARG A 9 9.55 12.82 18.11
CA ARG A 9 8.26 12.12 18.28
C ARG A 9 8.42 10.64 18.03
N ASP A 10 8.12 9.84 19.04
CA ASP A 10 8.22 8.39 18.97
C ASP A 10 7.03 7.77 18.25
N ALA A 11 7.32 7.03 17.17
CA ALA A 11 6.31 6.35 16.38
C ALA A 11 5.57 5.26 17.16
N ASN A 12 6.25 4.58 18.09
CA ASN A 12 5.67 3.56 18.97
C ASN A 12 4.72 4.12 20.03
N GLN A 13 4.74 5.43 20.26
CA GLN A 13 3.78 6.14 21.13
C GLN A 13 2.60 6.71 20.34
N GLY A 14 2.42 6.35 19.07
CA GLY A 14 1.35 6.85 18.20
C GLY A 14 1.55 8.28 17.71
N THR A 15 2.72 8.89 17.92
CA THR A 15 3.01 10.28 17.55
C THR A 15 3.88 10.42 16.30
N CYS A 16 3.90 9.39 15.44
CA CYS A 16 4.66 9.39 14.20
C CYS A 16 4.28 10.55 13.28
N THR A 17 5.28 11.27 12.75
CA THR A 17 5.11 12.36 11.78
C THR A 17 5.17 11.88 10.33
N ASN A 18 5.31 10.58 10.11
CA ASN A 18 5.52 9.97 8.78
C ASN A 18 6.74 10.53 8.03
N SER A 19 7.79 10.91 8.76
CA SER A 19 9.01 11.48 8.16
C SER A 19 9.66 10.55 7.13
N CYS A 20 9.45 9.23 7.23
CA CYS A 20 9.91 8.26 6.24
C CYS A 20 9.19 8.36 4.88
N ARG A 21 8.18 9.24 4.76
CA ARG A 21 7.42 9.50 3.52
C ARG A 21 7.58 10.93 3.02
N TRP A 22 8.42 11.72 3.66
CA TRP A 22 8.74 13.04 3.16
C TRP A 22 9.67 12.92 1.96
N GLU A 23 9.65 13.89 1.13
CA GLU A 23 10.61 14.03 0.03
C GLU A 23 11.93 14.53 0.58
N TYR A 24 13.03 13.92 0.17
CA TYR A 24 14.39 14.27 0.57
C TYR A 24 15.28 14.32 -0.65
N ASP A 25 16.06 15.38 -0.77
CA ASP A 25 17.13 15.48 -1.75
C ASP A 25 18.42 14.94 -1.14
N ILE A 26 19.10 14.04 -1.84
CA ILE A 26 20.43 13.57 -1.45
C ILE A 26 21.45 14.35 -2.24
N HIS A 27 22.36 14.97 -1.52
CA HIS A 27 23.41 15.78 -2.11
C HIS A 27 24.79 15.24 -1.76
N GLU A 28 25.72 15.27 -2.72
CA GLU A 28 27.11 14.98 -2.46
C GLU A 28 27.77 16.20 -1.82
N GLU A 29 28.39 16.03 -0.67
CA GLU A 29 29.16 17.12 -0.02
C GLU A 29 30.45 17.38 -0.79
N LYS A 30 30.57 18.58 -1.39
CA LYS A 30 31.75 19.03 -2.11
C LYS A 30 32.63 19.88 -1.19
N GLY A 31 33.46 19.23 -0.38
CA GLY A 31 34.48 19.94 0.42
C GLY A 31 33.93 20.62 1.68
N LYS A 32 34.76 21.49 2.27
CA LYS A 32 34.45 22.17 3.54
C LYS A 32 33.49 23.37 3.39
N ASP A 33 33.33 23.88 2.19
CA ASP A 33 32.39 24.97 1.92
C ASP A 33 31.09 24.37 1.38
N MET A 34 30.13 24.18 2.29
CA MET A 34 28.80 23.58 2.00
C MET A 34 27.87 24.51 1.20
N GLU A 35 28.41 25.29 0.26
CA GLU A 35 27.61 26.27 -0.50
C GLU A 35 26.97 25.69 -1.77
N GLU A 36 27.41 24.53 -2.26
CA GLU A 36 26.88 23.95 -3.49
C GLU A 36 26.65 22.44 -3.36
N TYR A 37 25.38 22.03 -3.36
CA TYR A 37 24.96 20.64 -3.36
C TYR A 37 24.60 20.18 -4.78
N VAL A 38 24.95 18.96 -5.13
CA VAL A 38 24.52 18.33 -6.38
C VAL A 38 23.80 17.02 -6.09
N PRO A 39 22.65 16.74 -6.76
CA PRO A 39 21.96 15.47 -6.59
C PRO A 39 22.86 14.27 -6.87
N ILE A 40 22.76 13.27 -6.05
CA ILE A 40 23.51 12.02 -6.18
C ILE A 40 22.98 11.24 -7.38
N LYS A 41 23.89 10.85 -8.29
CA LYS A 41 23.56 9.97 -9.42
C LYS A 41 24.17 8.59 -9.17
N GLY A 42 23.33 7.56 -9.02
CA GLY A 42 23.78 6.17 -8.82
C GLY A 42 22.90 5.40 -7.87
N GLN A 43 23.29 4.15 -7.61
CA GLN A 43 22.65 3.33 -6.57
C GLN A 43 23.44 3.52 -5.28
N TYR A 44 22.77 4.00 -4.25
CA TYR A 44 23.33 4.24 -2.94
C TYR A 44 22.59 3.44 -1.89
N ALA A 45 23.27 3.12 -0.82
CA ALA A 45 22.65 2.51 0.34
C ALA A 45 23.17 3.22 1.59
N ILE A 46 22.34 3.34 2.58
CA ILE A 46 22.73 3.79 3.92
C ILE A 46 22.87 2.58 4.83
N GLU A 47 23.83 2.65 5.72
CA GLU A 47 24.10 1.66 6.75
C GLU A 47 23.99 2.32 8.13
N GLU A 48 23.23 1.70 9.02
CA GLU A 48 23.16 2.15 10.40
C GLU A 48 24.31 1.55 11.19
N LYS A 49 25.07 2.40 11.92
CA LYS A 49 26.32 2.01 12.59
C LYS A 49 26.21 0.86 13.61
N GLN A 50 25.02 0.59 14.15
CA GLN A 50 24.76 -0.52 15.07
C GLN A 50 24.27 -1.78 14.35
N ARG A 51 24.13 -1.72 13.02
CA ARG A 51 23.63 -2.81 12.16
C ARG A 51 24.57 -3.02 10.99
N ASP A 52 25.81 -3.36 11.34
CA ASP A 52 26.89 -3.61 10.39
C ASP A 52 26.49 -4.68 9.37
N GLY A 53 26.63 -4.37 8.07
CA GLY A 53 26.24 -5.23 6.96
C GLY A 53 24.76 -5.14 6.54
N GLU A 54 23.89 -4.39 7.23
CA GLU A 54 22.52 -4.14 6.81
C GLU A 54 22.45 -2.88 5.93
N LEU A 55 22.65 -3.06 4.63
CA LEU A 55 22.55 -1.97 3.65
C LEU A 55 21.08 -1.69 3.31
N MET A 56 20.66 -0.44 3.48
CA MET A 56 19.33 0.06 3.13
C MET A 56 19.44 0.91 1.86
N PRO A 57 18.77 0.53 0.75
CA PRO A 57 18.84 1.29 -0.48
C PRO A 57 18.23 2.68 -0.30
N VAL A 58 18.89 3.63 -0.93
CA VAL A 58 18.40 5.00 -1.11
C VAL A 58 18.12 5.20 -2.57
N GLU A 59 16.92 5.57 -2.91
CA GLU A 59 16.49 5.84 -4.28
C GLU A 59 16.12 7.33 -4.39
N GLU A 60 16.46 7.92 -5.53
CA GLU A 60 16.14 9.30 -5.83
C GLU A 60 15.59 9.38 -7.26
N ASP A 61 14.47 10.08 -7.42
CA ASP A 61 13.88 10.41 -8.71
C ASP A 61 13.53 11.91 -8.80
N GLU A 62 12.84 12.32 -9.84
CA GLU A 62 12.40 13.70 -10.04
C GLU A 62 11.39 14.19 -8.98
N HIS A 63 10.85 13.30 -8.16
CA HIS A 63 9.85 13.59 -7.12
C HIS A 63 10.43 13.58 -5.70
N GLY A 64 11.67 13.11 -5.52
CA GLY A 64 12.35 13.13 -4.21
C GLY A 64 13.22 11.91 -3.90
N THR A 65 13.67 11.86 -2.65
CA THR A 65 14.51 10.80 -2.11
C THR A 65 13.69 9.85 -1.26
N TYR A 66 13.86 8.56 -1.47
CA TYR A 66 13.13 7.49 -0.81
C TYR A 66 14.09 6.64 0.02
N ILE A 67 13.87 6.65 1.33
CA ILE A 67 14.63 5.85 2.28
C ILE A 67 13.69 4.87 2.97
N MET A 68 13.99 3.57 2.91
CA MET A 68 13.21 2.50 3.57
C MET A 68 11.74 2.47 3.15
N ASN A 69 11.46 1.96 1.97
CA ASN A 69 10.10 1.77 1.47
C ASN A 69 9.53 0.44 2.00
N SER A 70 8.70 0.50 3.04
CA SER A 70 8.08 -0.69 3.60
C SER A 70 6.95 -1.24 2.73
N LYS A 71 6.84 -2.57 2.65
CA LYS A 71 5.69 -3.27 2.07
C LYS A 71 4.39 -2.95 2.84
N ASP A 72 3.26 -3.08 2.18
CA ASP A 72 1.96 -2.91 2.84
C ASP A 72 1.68 -4.12 3.77
N LEU A 73 1.30 -3.84 5.03
CA LEU A 73 0.93 -4.89 5.98
C LEU A 73 -0.39 -5.55 5.56
N ARG A 74 -0.37 -6.86 5.36
CA ARG A 74 -1.55 -7.69 5.11
C ARG A 74 -1.66 -8.75 6.20
N ALA A 75 -2.79 -8.75 6.92
CA ALA A 75 -3.03 -9.65 8.04
C ALA A 75 -4.26 -10.56 7.85
N ILE A 76 -4.87 -10.57 6.66
CA ILE A 76 -6.14 -11.26 6.42
C ILE A 76 -6.07 -12.76 6.69
N GLU A 77 -4.92 -13.39 6.41
CA GLU A 77 -4.70 -14.82 6.64
C GLU A 77 -4.56 -15.16 8.13
N PHE A 78 -4.31 -14.15 8.98
CA PHE A 78 -4.00 -14.32 10.40
C PHE A 78 -5.14 -13.92 11.34
N LEU A 79 -6.32 -13.60 10.83
CA LEU A 79 -7.47 -13.18 11.64
C LEU A 79 -7.86 -14.24 12.68
N GLY A 80 -7.83 -15.52 12.32
CA GLY A 80 -8.13 -16.61 13.22
C GLY A 80 -7.14 -16.72 14.40
N PRO A 81 -5.83 -16.81 14.14
CA PRO A 81 -4.80 -16.74 15.20
C PRO A 81 -4.89 -15.46 16.04
N MET A 82 -5.14 -14.30 15.45
CA MET A 82 -5.27 -13.03 16.18
C MET A 82 -6.51 -13.03 17.09
N LYS A 83 -7.65 -13.52 16.62
CA LYS A 83 -8.86 -13.72 17.46
C LYS A 83 -8.57 -14.64 18.64
N LYS A 84 -7.88 -15.76 18.42
CA LYS A 84 -7.47 -16.68 19.50
C LYS A 84 -6.53 -16.04 20.51
N ALA A 85 -5.69 -15.10 20.07
CA ALA A 85 -4.81 -14.32 20.93
C ALA A 85 -5.53 -13.19 21.70
N GLY A 86 -6.85 -13.02 21.50
CA GLY A 86 -7.67 -12.03 22.21
C GLY A 86 -7.87 -10.71 21.49
N VAL A 87 -7.49 -10.60 20.20
CA VAL A 87 -7.79 -9.40 19.38
C VAL A 87 -9.29 -9.37 19.10
N VAL A 88 -9.94 -8.28 19.50
CA VAL A 88 -11.41 -8.10 19.41
C VAL A 88 -11.82 -7.11 18.32
N SER A 89 -10.88 -6.37 17.73
CA SER A 89 -11.14 -5.37 16.69
C SER A 89 -9.96 -5.23 15.75
N PHE A 90 -10.24 -5.03 14.47
CA PHE A 90 -9.25 -4.81 13.42
C PHE A 90 -9.47 -3.44 12.79
N LYS A 91 -8.39 -2.64 12.72
CA LYS A 91 -8.42 -1.32 12.08
C LYS A 91 -7.74 -1.41 10.72
N ILE A 92 -8.46 -1.04 9.66
CA ILE A 92 -7.92 -0.89 8.31
C ILE A 92 -7.45 0.55 8.15
N GLU A 93 -6.19 0.75 7.77
CA GLU A 93 -5.66 2.07 7.47
C GLU A 93 -5.73 2.33 5.96
N GLY A 94 -6.39 3.42 5.59
CA GLY A 94 -6.61 3.76 4.19
C GLY A 94 -6.82 5.25 3.95
N ARG A 95 -6.41 6.15 4.88
CA ARG A 95 -6.67 7.59 4.81
C ARG A 95 -6.21 8.24 3.51
N SER A 96 -5.10 7.79 2.93
CA SER A 96 -4.55 8.30 1.68
C SER A 96 -4.83 7.41 0.47
N LYS A 97 -5.67 6.39 0.63
CA LYS A 97 -6.01 5.43 -0.42
C LYS A 97 -7.31 5.82 -1.16
N SER A 98 -7.49 5.28 -2.36
CA SER A 98 -8.70 5.48 -3.15
C SER A 98 -9.92 4.81 -2.52
N ILE A 99 -11.12 5.26 -2.91
CA ILE A 99 -12.38 4.61 -2.51
C ILE A 99 -12.44 3.16 -3.01
N TYR A 100 -11.86 2.87 -4.16
CA TYR A 100 -11.73 1.51 -4.70
C TYR A 100 -10.92 0.61 -3.75
N TYR A 101 -9.75 1.08 -3.29
CA TYR A 101 -8.96 0.36 -2.31
C TYR A 101 -9.76 0.08 -1.03
N LEU A 102 -10.40 1.10 -0.48
CA LEU A 102 -11.18 0.96 0.76
C LEU A 102 -12.31 -0.04 0.60
N SER A 103 -13.08 0.05 -0.49
CA SER A 103 -14.20 -0.84 -0.76
C SER A 103 -13.75 -2.29 -0.89
N LEU A 104 -12.70 -2.54 -1.67
CA LEU A 104 -12.22 -3.89 -1.95
C LEU A 104 -11.58 -4.53 -0.73
N VAL A 105 -10.71 -3.80 -0.03
CA VAL A 105 -10.03 -4.31 1.18
C VAL A 105 -11.05 -4.55 2.30
N THR A 106 -11.97 -3.60 2.55
CA THR A 106 -12.98 -3.75 3.60
C THR A 106 -13.89 -4.93 3.32
N ARG A 107 -14.31 -5.12 2.07
CA ARG A 107 -15.11 -6.28 1.66
C ARG A 107 -14.38 -7.59 1.89
N ALA A 108 -13.12 -7.69 1.47
CA ALA A 108 -12.33 -8.90 1.64
C ALA A 108 -12.16 -9.27 3.12
N TYR A 109 -11.80 -8.30 3.97
CA TYR A 109 -11.69 -8.52 5.40
C TYR A 109 -13.04 -8.85 6.05
N ARG A 110 -14.15 -8.23 5.61
CA ARG A 110 -15.48 -8.56 6.11
C ARG A 110 -15.85 -10.01 5.80
N ARG A 111 -15.63 -10.47 4.57
CA ARG A 111 -15.84 -11.87 4.19
C ARG A 111 -14.99 -12.82 5.03
N ALA A 112 -13.70 -12.53 5.19
CA ALA A 112 -12.81 -13.38 5.98
C ALA A 112 -13.24 -13.46 7.45
N ILE A 113 -13.79 -12.38 8.02
CA ILE A 113 -14.34 -12.38 9.39
C ILE A 113 -15.63 -13.20 9.45
N ASP A 114 -16.55 -13.06 8.48
CA ASP A 114 -17.79 -13.82 8.43
C ASP A 114 -17.51 -15.32 8.27
N ASP A 115 -16.55 -15.69 7.42
CA ASP A 115 -16.11 -17.09 7.27
C ASP A 115 -15.54 -17.63 8.59
N LEU A 116 -14.75 -16.83 9.30
CA LEU A 116 -14.21 -17.21 10.60
C LEU A 116 -15.31 -17.39 11.67
N GLU A 117 -16.32 -16.52 11.70
CA GLU A 117 -17.44 -16.62 12.63
C GLU A 117 -18.31 -17.87 12.36
N GLU A 118 -18.46 -18.22 11.09
CA GLU A 118 -19.21 -19.41 10.66
C GLU A 118 -18.36 -20.69 10.64
N ASN A 119 -17.13 -20.64 11.17
CA ASN A 119 -16.17 -21.74 11.17
C ASN A 119 -15.85 -22.31 9.79
N ARG A 120 -15.92 -21.48 8.75
CA ARG A 120 -15.44 -21.81 7.41
C ARG A 120 -13.92 -21.66 7.33
N ASN A 121 -13.32 -22.41 6.42
CA ASN A 121 -11.89 -22.24 6.12
C ASN A 121 -11.66 -20.87 5.45
N PHE A 122 -10.46 -20.32 5.67
CA PHE A 122 -10.04 -19.10 4.97
C PHE A 122 -10.08 -19.31 3.46
N ASP A 123 -10.68 -18.35 2.75
CA ASP A 123 -10.75 -18.33 1.28
C ASP A 123 -9.50 -17.65 0.70
N PRO A 124 -8.56 -18.39 0.07
CA PRO A 124 -7.34 -17.81 -0.51
C PRO A 124 -7.61 -16.80 -1.62
N SER A 125 -8.77 -16.83 -2.29
CA SER A 125 -9.12 -15.87 -3.35
C SER A 125 -9.18 -14.43 -2.84
N LEU A 126 -9.38 -14.23 -1.54
CA LEU A 126 -9.36 -12.91 -0.89
C LEU A 126 -7.98 -12.24 -0.95
N ILE A 127 -6.90 -13.05 -0.99
CA ILE A 127 -5.53 -12.55 -1.18
C ILE A 127 -5.38 -11.94 -2.57
N GLU A 128 -5.87 -12.66 -3.59
CA GLU A 128 -5.85 -12.20 -4.98
C GLU A 128 -6.72 -10.95 -5.15
N GLU A 129 -7.88 -10.91 -4.48
CA GLU A 129 -8.77 -9.76 -4.48
C GLU A 129 -8.07 -8.49 -3.94
N ILE A 130 -7.42 -8.58 -2.78
CA ILE A 130 -6.64 -7.46 -2.22
C ILE A 130 -5.48 -7.08 -3.14
N GLY A 131 -4.85 -8.05 -3.79
CA GLY A 131 -3.75 -7.84 -4.75
C GLY A 131 -4.11 -6.98 -5.96
N LYS A 132 -5.40 -6.82 -6.29
CA LYS A 132 -5.86 -5.93 -7.38
C LYS A 132 -5.68 -4.44 -7.07
N THR A 133 -5.53 -4.08 -5.80
CA THR A 133 -5.33 -2.69 -5.39
C THR A 133 -3.89 -2.25 -5.60
N ALA A 134 -3.69 -0.95 -5.75
CA ALA A 134 -2.35 -0.37 -5.77
C ALA A 134 -1.62 -0.69 -4.45
N ASN A 135 -0.50 -1.42 -4.53
CA ASN A 135 0.26 -1.87 -3.38
C ASN A 135 1.76 -1.90 -3.67
N ARG A 136 2.56 -1.90 -2.62
CA ARG A 136 4.04 -1.97 -2.67
C ARG A 136 4.57 -3.37 -2.39
N GLY A 137 3.78 -4.40 -2.70
CA GLY A 137 3.97 -5.74 -2.20
C GLY A 137 3.43 -5.86 -0.78
N PHE A 138 3.24 -7.10 -0.32
CA PHE A 138 2.64 -7.38 0.98
C PHE A 138 3.63 -8.05 1.93
N THR A 139 3.46 -7.77 3.21
CA THR A 139 4.19 -8.42 4.30
C THR A 139 3.25 -8.73 5.45
N SER A 140 3.52 -9.81 6.15
CA SER A 140 2.91 -10.08 7.47
C SER A 140 3.59 -9.30 8.60
N ALA A 141 4.65 -8.56 8.31
CA ALA A 141 5.50 -7.88 9.29
C ALA A 141 5.86 -8.81 10.46
N PHE A 142 5.63 -8.38 11.70
CA PHE A 142 5.98 -9.11 12.92
C PHE A 142 4.93 -10.16 13.36
N LEU A 143 3.91 -10.45 12.56
CA LEU A 143 2.86 -11.40 12.96
C LEU A 143 3.35 -12.85 13.03
N ILE A 144 4.37 -13.19 12.24
CA ILE A 144 4.91 -14.55 12.15
C ILE A 144 6.32 -14.65 12.71
N SER A 145 7.17 -13.67 12.41
CA SER A 145 8.59 -13.68 12.76
C SER A 145 9.09 -12.28 13.09
N ALA A 146 10.29 -12.22 13.68
CA ALA A 146 11.00 -10.93 13.76
C ALA A 146 11.24 -10.36 12.35
N ALA A 147 11.41 -9.04 12.26
CA ALA A 147 11.73 -8.39 10.99
C ALA A 147 12.97 -9.02 10.36
N ASN A 148 12.89 -9.27 9.07
CA ASN A 148 13.99 -9.75 8.25
C ASN A 148 13.96 -9.01 6.91
N ARG A 149 14.96 -9.27 6.04
CA ARG A 149 15.03 -8.66 4.70
C ARG A 149 13.76 -8.84 3.87
N ASP A 150 13.03 -9.95 4.06
CA ASP A 150 11.82 -10.25 3.28
C ASP A 150 10.62 -9.39 3.71
N THR A 151 10.67 -8.77 4.89
CA THR A 151 9.58 -7.89 5.38
C THR A 151 9.64 -6.48 4.79
N GLU A 152 10.78 -6.11 4.20
CA GLU A 152 11.00 -4.82 3.57
C GLU A 152 11.22 -4.97 2.06
N ARG A 153 10.97 -3.93 1.31
CA ARG A 153 11.18 -3.93 -0.14
C ARG A 153 12.50 -3.27 -0.44
N PHE A 154 13.49 -4.08 -0.85
CA PHE A 154 14.81 -3.59 -1.23
C PHE A 154 15.02 -3.55 -2.76
N ASP A 155 14.11 -4.11 -3.56
CA ASP A 155 14.42 -4.51 -4.93
C ASP A 155 13.75 -3.67 -6.03
N SER A 156 12.96 -2.67 -5.73
CA SER A 156 12.39 -1.82 -6.79
C SER A 156 11.88 -0.48 -6.31
N PRO A 157 12.01 0.52 -7.18
CA PRO A 157 11.39 1.82 -7.00
C PRO A 157 9.88 1.67 -6.90
N GLN A 158 9.23 2.68 -6.45
CA GLN A 158 7.83 2.97 -6.20
C GLN A 158 6.75 2.42 -7.16
N GLU A 159 7.08 1.53 -8.07
CA GLU A 159 6.05 0.90 -8.90
C GLU A 159 5.06 0.17 -8.00
N SER A 160 3.96 0.84 -7.71
CA SER A 160 2.82 0.17 -7.15
C SER A 160 2.36 -0.85 -8.18
N ASN A 161 2.41 -2.14 -7.81
CA ASN A 161 1.71 -3.15 -8.59
C ASN A 161 0.23 -2.77 -8.60
N GLN A 162 -0.23 -2.24 -9.72
CA GLN A 162 -1.63 -1.90 -9.91
C GLN A 162 -2.14 -2.63 -11.16
N PRO A 163 -2.57 -3.89 -11.01
CA PRO A 163 -3.06 -4.67 -12.14
C PRO A 163 -4.39 -4.16 -12.69
N GLN A 164 -5.08 -3.30 -11.95
CA GLN A 164 -6.35 -2.69 -12.36
C GLN A 164 -6.33 -1.18 -12.15
N ILE A 165 -6.89 -0.45 -13.11
CA ILE A 165 -7.04 1.00 -13.04
C ILE A 165 -8.44 1.33 -12.49
N PHE A 166 -8.50 2.23 -11.52
CA PHE A 166 -9.78 2.74 -11.02
C PHE A 166 -10.44 3.63 -12.06
N GLY A 167 -11.38 3.10 -12.82
CA GLY A 167 -12.09 3.80 -13.91
C GLY A 167 -12.96 4.95 -13.41
N GLY A 168 -13.70 4.73 -12.33
CA GLY A 168 -14.63 5.73 -11.80
C GLY A 168 -15.59 5.16 -10.76
N GLN A 169 -16.54 5.99 -10.34
CA GLN A 169 -17.57 5.63 -9.39
C GLN A 169 -18.95 5.74 -10.06
N VAL A 170 -19.76 4.68 -9.95
CA VAL A 170 -21.16 4.74 -10.34
C VAL A 170 -21.90 5.66 -9.38
N VAL A 171 -22.48 6.73 -9.89
CA VAL A 171 -23.21 7.72 -9.11
C VAL A 171 -24.73 7.60 -9.27
N ASN A 172 -25.17 6.99 -10.37
CA ASN A 172 -26.59 6.78 -10.63
C ASN A 172 -26.81 5.62 -11.62
N GLU A 173 -28.02 5.09 -11.64
CA GLU A 173 -28.49 4.11 -12.62
C GLU A 173 -29.84 4.55 -13.19
N ARG A 174 -29.97 4.60 -14.51
CA ARG A 174 -31.19 4.98 -15.20
C ARG A 174 -31.39 4.16 -16.48
N SER A 175 -32.53 3.54 -16.60
CA SER A 175 -32.94 2.88 -17.85
C SER A 175 -31.92 1.91 -18.44
N GLY A 176 -31.22 1.16 -17.58
CA GLY A 176 -30.19 0.21 -17.99
C GLY A 176 -28.82 0.82 -18.32
N TRP A 177 -28.60 2.08 -17.98
CA TRP A 177 -27.33 2.79 -18.07
C TRP A 177 -26.80 3.14 -16.70
N MET A 178 -25.51 3.03 -16.55
CA MET A 178 -24.80 3.52 -15.36
C MET A 178 -24.20 4.89 -15.64
N GLU A 179 -24.55 5.87 -14.81
CA GLU A 179 -23.90 7.17 -14.80
C GLU A 179 -22.63 7.07 -13.94
N VAL A 180 -21.47 7.35 -14.52
CA VAL A 180 -20.17 7.15 -13.88
C VAL A 180 -19.44 8.48 -13.73
N ASP A 181 -19.01 8.80 -12.50
CA ASP A 181 -18.04 9.86 -12.25
C ASP A 181 -16.65 9.30 -12.59
N VAL A 182 -16.19 9.62 -13.82
CA VAL A 182 -15.00 9.04 -14.43
C VAL A 182 -13.73 9.64 -13.78
N ARG A 183 -12.80 8.77 -13.39
CA ARG A 183 -11.52 9.13 -12.77
C ARG A 183 -10.31 8.83 -13.63
N ASN A 184 -10.45 7.92 -14.58
CA ASN A 184 -9.43 7.57 -15.55
C ASN A 184 -10.06 7.32 -16.92
N ARG A 185 -9.22 7.32 -17.95
CA ARG A 185 -9.67 7.05 -19.32
C ARG A 185 -10.36 5.69 -19.40
N ILE A 186 -11.52 5.66 -20.03
CA ILE A 186 -12.32 4.46 -20.33
C ILE A 186 -12.59 4.46 -21.83
N GLU A 187 -12.36 3.33 -22.49
CA GLU A 187 -12.54 3.18 -23.92
C GLU A 187 -13.58 2.10 -24.25
N LEU A 188 -14.15 2.21 -25.45
CA LEU A 188 -15.02 1.14 -25.96
C LEU A 188 -14.21 -0.14 -26.14
N GLY A 189 -14.76 -1.25 -25.63
CA GLY A 189 -14.12 -2.54 -25.67
C GLY A 189 -13.29 -2.88 -24.42
N ASP A 190 -13.07 -1.92 -23.51
CA ASP A 190 -12.40 -2.18 -22.24
C ASP A 190 -13.19 -3.21 -21.42
N GLU A 191 -12.45 -4.08 -20.74
CA GLU A 191 -13.02 -4.96 -19.72
C GLU A 191 -13.09 -4.20 -18.40
N ALA A 192 -14.30 -4.04 -17.88
CA ALA A 192 -14.56 -3.37 -16.63
C ALA A 192 -15.06 -4.36 -15.57
N GLU A 193 -14.74 -4.05 -14.33
CA GLU A 193 -15.22 -4.77 -13.15
C GLU A 193 -15.92 -3.78 -12.22
N CYS A 194 -17.23 -3.98 -12.01
CA CYS A 194 -18.00 -3.20 -11.06
C CYS A 194 -18.02 -3.89 -9.70
N LEU A 195 -17.58 -3.17 -8.68
CA LEU A 195 -17.67 -3.58 -7.29
C LEU A 195 -18.92 -2.96 -6.66
N SER A 196 -19.83 -3.79 -6.16
CA SER A 196 -21.05 -3.36 -5.47
C SER A 196 -21.21 -4.10 -4.13
N PRO A 197 -22.11 -3.63 -3.24
CA PRO A 197 -22.43 -4.36 -2.01
C PRO A 197 -22.97 -5.77 -2.25
N SER A 198 -23.66 -5.98 -3.38
CA SER A 198 -24.26 -7.27 -3.74
C SER A 198 -23.33 -8.22 -4.46
N GLY A 199 -22.17 -7.74 -4.96
CA GLY A 199 -21.24 -8.59 -5.68
C GLY A 199 -20.27 -7.83 -6.57
N GLN A 200 -19.60 -8.60 -7.40
CA GLN A 200 -18.59 -8.15 -8.34
C GLN A 200 -18.99 -8.63 -9.74
N TYR A 201 -19.08 -7.71 -10.69
CA TYR A 201 -19.61 -7.95 -12.01
C TYR A 201 -18.60 -7.53 -13.06
N LYS A 202 -18.27 -8.44 -13.98
CA LYS A 202 -17.38 -8.18 -15.11
C LYS A 202 -18.20 -7.99 -16.38
N PHE A 203 -17.84 -6.98 -17.16
CA PHE A 203 -18.49 -6.66 -18.42
C PHE A 203 -17.56 -5.90 -19.35
N LYS A 204 -17.94 -5.78 -20.62
CA LYS A 204 -17.26 -4.91 -21.59
C LYS A 204 -17.99 -3.60 -21.73
N ILE A 205 -17.24 -2.53 -21.89
CA ILE A 205 -17.78 -1.22 -22.24
C ILE A 205 -18.18 -1.25 -23.72
N ASN A 206 -19.49 -1.30 -23.99
CA ASN A 206 -20.00 -1.41 -25.35
C ASN A 206 -20.50 -0.08 -25.92
N ALA A 207 -20.86 0.86 -25.06
CA ALA A 207 -21.34 2.18 -25.43
C ALA A 207 -21.12 3.17 -24.28
N TYR A 208 -20.96 4.46 -24.63
CA TYR A 208 -21.05 5.58 -23.69
C TYR A 208 -21.56 6.83 -24.43
N ASN A 209 -22.12 7.77 -23.70
CA ASN A 209 -22.57 9.08 -24.18
C ASN A 209 -21.67 10.19 -23.65
#